data_6809d381c68ab0cb55bd09c6403d78ca
#
_entry.id   6809d381c68ab0cb55bd09c6403d78ca
#
_cell.length_a   1.000
_cell.length_b   1.000
_cell.length_c   1.000
_cell.angle_alpha   90.00
_cell.angle_beta   90.00
_cell.angle_gamma   90.00
#
_symmetry.space_group_name_H-M   'P 1'
#
loop_
_entity.id
_entity.type
_entity.pdbx_description
1 polymer ?
#
loop_
_entity_poly.entity_id
_entity_poly.type
_entity_poly.pdbx_seq_one_letter_code
_entity_poly.pdbx_strand_id
1 'polypeptide(L)'
;MTYFRHRVVVGDMVERPVTAGETYVVAIEELGSEGDGVGYVDEFAVLVESASLGETVRVEITDVGSNFAHADVVDSEFGFD
;
A
#
# COMPACT_ATOMS: atom_id res chain seq x y z
N MET A 1 -23.30 8.23 13.83
CA MET A 1 -22.79 7.87 13.86
C MET A 1 -22.26 7.67 13.75
N THR A 2 -22.12 7.74 13.73
CA THR A 2 -21.46 7.32 13.68
C THR A 2 -20.85 7.09 13.74
N TYR A 3 -20.65 6.99 13.60
CA TYR A 3 -19.87 6.54 13.60
C TYR A 3 -19.13 6.48 13.59
N PHE A 4 -18.91 6.52 13.52
CA PHE A 4 -17.98 6.25 13.60
C PHE A 4 -17.34 6.08 13.52
N ARG A 5 -17.18 6.21 13.29
CA ARG A 5 -16.38 5.74 13.32
C ARG A 5 -15.62 5.68 13.79
N HIS A 6 -15.46 5.76 14.06
CA HIS A 6 -14.58 5.47 14.62
C HIS A 6 -13.98 4.83 14.96
N ARG A 7 -13.77 4.79 14.60
CA ARG A 7 -13.01 4.17 14.93
C ARG A 7 -12.34 4.22 16.01
N VAL A 8 -12.12 3.57 16.60
CA VAL A 8 -11.61 3.79 17.65
C VAL A 8 -10.45 3.14 17.89
N VAL A 9 -9.55 3.66 18.22
CA VAL A 9 -8.36 3.14 18.50
C VAL A 9 -8.31 2.75 19.87
N VAL A 10 -8.01 1.59 20.16
CA VAL A 10 -7.99 1.18 21.42
C VAL A 10 -6.65 1.12 21.93
N GLY A 11 -6.34 1.87 22.86
CA GLY A 11 -5.11 1.82 23.54
C GLY A 11 -3.93 1.89 22.65
N ASP A 12 -3.19 0.85 22.59
CA ASP A 12 -1.97 0.89 21.84
C ASP A 12 -2.14 0.39 20.44
N MET A 13 -3.33 0.20 20.01
CA MET A 13 -3.51 -0.24 18.66
C MET A 13 -3.22 0.86 17.71
N VAL A 14 -2.53 0.54 16.66
CA VAL A 14 -2.25 1.49 15.63
C VAL A 14 -2.98 1.02 14.41
N GLU A 15 -3.87 1.86 13.91
CA GLU A 15 -4.59 1.53 12.75
C GLU A 15 -3.77 1.87 11.54
N ARG A 16 -3.55 0.94 10.67
CA ARG A 16 -2.78 1.18 9.47
C ARG A 16 -3.73 1.32 8.31
N PRO A 17 -3.38 2.12 7.32
CA PRO A 17 -4.29 2.37 6.21
C PRO A 17 -4.41 1.22 5.23
N VAL A 18 -3.63 0.17 5.40
CA VAL A 18 -3.71 -0.97 4.51
C VAL A 18 -3.92 -2.23 5.32
N THR A 19 -4.54 -3.21 4.68
CA THR A 19 -4.85 -4.48 5.32
C THR A 19 -4.33 -5.60 4.44
N ALA A 20 -3.64 -6.56 5.04
CA ALA A 20 -3.14 -7.71 4.28
C ALA A 20 -4.29 -8.43 3.62
N GLY A 21 -4.10 -8.82 2.40
CA GLY A 21 -5.12 -9.50 1.61
C GLY A 21 -6.01 -8.58 0.80
N GLU A 22 -5.96 -7.29 1.06
CA GLU A 22 -6.76 -6.34 0.31
C GLU A 22 -5.96 -5.77 -0.84
N THR A 23 -6.63 -5.21 -1.82
CA THR A 23 -5.97 -4.63 -2.96
C THR A 23 -6.13 -3.12 -2.95
N TYR A 24 -5.12 -2.46 -3.47
CA TYR A 24 -5.11 -1.00 -3.54
C TYR A 24 -4.46 -0.59 -4.84
N VAL A 25 -4.78 0.61 -5.29
CA VAL A 25 -4.13 1.19 -6.46
C VAL A 25 -3.11 2.17 -5.94
N VAL A 26 -1.87 2.00 -6.31
CA VAL A 26 -0.80 2.87 -5.83
C VAL A 26 0.03 3.38 -7.00
N ALA A 27 0.50 4.60 -6.86
CA ALA A 27 1.44 5.17 -7.81
C ALA A 27 2.82 4.96 -7.24
N ILE A 28 3.74 4.50 -8.06
CA ILE A 28 5.09 4.23 -7.60
C ILE A 28 5.88 5.51 -7.73
N GLU A 29 6.28 6.05 -6.58
CA GLU A 29 6.90 7.37 -6.53
C GLU A 29 8.38 7.32 -6.29
N GLU A 30 8.89 6.20 -5.81
CA GLU A 30 10.31 6.07 -5.50
C GLU A 30 10.75 4.66 -5.78
N LEU A 31 12.04 4.46 -5.83
CA LEU A 31 12.59 3.12 -5.87
C LEU A 31 13.41 2.92 -4.61
N GLY A 32 13.21 1.79 -3.98
CA GLY A 32 13.98 1.45 -2.80
C GLY A 32 15.39 1.04 -3.16
N SER A 33 16.20 0.80 -2.16
CA SER A 33 17.60 0.49 -2.38
C SER A 33 17.78 -0.82 -3.11
N GLU A 34 16.80 -1.68 -3.08
CA GLU A 34 16.92 -2.95 -3.78
C GLU A 34 16.13 -2.96 -5.06
N GLY A 35 15.64 -1.82 -5.48
CA GLY A 35 14.94 -1.74 -6.74
C GLY A 35 13.44 -1.93 -6.64
N ASP A 36 12.92 -2.10 -5.45
CA ASP A 36 11.48 -2.22 -5.28
C ASP A 36 10.81 -0.89 -5.50
N GLY A 37 9.62 -0.91 -6.06
CA GLY A 37 8.85 0.31 -6.15
C GLY A 37 8.27 0.68 -4.80
N VAL A 38 8.15 1.96 -4.55
CA VAL A 38 7.58 2.44 -3.30
C VAL A 38 6.44 3.38 -3.64
N GLY A 39 5.27 3.05 -3.16
CA GLY A 39 4.12 3.93 -3.26
C GLY A 39 3.58 4.18 -1.87
N TYR A 40 2.52 4.96 -1.79
CA TYR A 40 1.97 5.32 -0.49
C TYR A 40 0.46 5.23 -0.51
N VAL A 41 -0.08 4.74 0.59
CA VAL A 41 -1.51 4.77 0.83
C VAL A 41 -1.67 5.55 2.13
N ASP A 42 -2.26 6.72 2.06
CA ASP A 42 -2.41 7.60 3.22
C ASP A 42 -1.10 7.78 3.97
N GLU A 43 -0.05 8.00 3.19
CA GLU A 43 1.30 8.24 3.71
C GLU A 43 1.97 7.03 4.32
N PHE A 44 1.37 5.88 4.18
CA PHE A 44 1.97 4.64 4.67
C PHE A 44 2.69 4.00 3.49
N ALA A 45 3.95 3.70 3.64
CA ALA A 45 4.75 3.20 2.53
C ALA A 45 4.38 1.78 2.16
N VAL A 46 4.29 1.52 0.87
CA VAL A 46 4.00 0.20 0.36
C VAL A 46 5.11 -0.17 -0.61
N LEU A 47 5.80 -1.26 -0.32
CA LEU A 47 6.90 -1.74 -1.15
C LEU A 47 6.34 -2.76 -2.13
N VAL A 48 6.55 -2.50 -3.40
CA VAL A 48 5.95 -3.30 -4.44
C VAL A 48 7.04 -3.88 -5.32
N GLU A 49 7.23 -5.17 -5.26
CA GLU A 49 8.22 -5.80 -6.11
C GLU A 49 7.78 -5.71 -7.54
N SER A 50 8.72 -5.58 -8.42
CA SER A 50 8.50 -5.62 -9.86
C SER A 50 7.74 -4.42 -10.40
N ALA A 51 7.62 -3.37 -9.64
CA ALA A 51 6.97 -2.16 -10.13
C ALA A 51 8.03 -1.16 -10.53
N SER A 52 7.68 -0.31 -11.48
CA SER A 52 8.61 0.68 -12.00
C SER A 52 8.22 2.06 -11.56
N LEU A 53 9.21 2.91 -11.45
CA LEU A 53 8.98 4.29 -11.08
C LEU A 53 8.01 4.92 -12.06
N GLY A 54 7.04 5.62 -11.56
CA GLY A 54 6.07 6.31 -12.40
C GLY A 54 4.86 5.48 -12.77
N GLU A 55 4.89 4.20 -12.46
CA GLU A 55 3.78 3.31 -12.77
C GLU A 55 2.67 3.46 -11.75
N THR A 56 1.44 3.26 -12.19
CA THR A 56 0.32 3.15 -11.26
C THR A 56 -0.21 1.74 -11.41
N VAL A 57 -0.24 1.01 -10.32
CA VAL A 57 -0.56 -0.41 -10.37
C VAL A 57 -1.54 -0.78 -9.28
N ARG A 58 -2.26 -1.85 -9.51
CA ARG A 58 -3.09 -2.42 -8.47
C ARG A 58 -2.28 -3.50 -7.79
N VAL A 59 -2.22 -3.46 -6.48
CA VAL A 59 -1.40 -4.38 -5.72
C VAL A 59 -2.22 -5.04 -4.64
N GLU A 60 -1.81 -6.23 -4.27
CA GLU A 60 -2.41 -6.92 -3.14
C GLU A 60 -1.40 -6.88 -2.00
N ILE A 61 -1.84 -6.47 -0.83
CA ILE A 61 -0.97 -6.38 0.33
C ILE A 61 -0.71 -7.78 0.85
N THR A 62 0.55 -8.14 0.97
CA THR A 62 0.91 -9.48 1.43
C THR A 62 1.36 -9.46 2.88
N ASP A 63 1.85 -8.33 3.36
CA ASP A 63 2.34 -8.24 4.72
C ASP A 63 2.31 -6.80 5.18
N VAL A 64 1.93 -6.56 6.40
CA VAL A 64 1.84 -5.20 6.93
C VAL A 64 2.70 -5.11 8.17
N GLY A 65 3.70 -4.25 8.12
CA GLY A 65 4.56 -4.02 9.26
C GLY A 65 4.16 -2.76 9.97
N SER A 66 4.99 -2.32 10.90
CA SER A 66 4.68 -1.12 11.65
C SER A 66 4.96 0.14 10.86
N ASN A 67 5.87 0.10 9.91
CA ASN A 67 6.26 1.29 9.17
C ASN A 67 5.98 1.20 7.70
N PHE A 68 5.80 0.00 7.17
CA PHE A 68 5.53 -0.15 5.75
C PHE A 68 4.89 -1.50 5.51
N ALA A 69 4.37 -1.67 4.33
CA ALA A 69 3.75 -2.93 3.93
C ALA A 69 4.43 -3.44 2.68
N HIS A 70 4.31 -4.73 2.45
CA HIS A 70 4.77 -5.36 1.22
C HIS A 70 3.57 -5.71 0.39
N ALA A 71 3.70 -5.61 -0.92
CA ALA A 71 2.60 -5.91 -1.81
C ALA A 71 3.12 -6.43 -3.13
N ASP A 72 2.29 -7.20 -3.80
CA ASP A 72 2.60 -7.72 -5.13
C ASP A 72 1.67 -7.11 -6.14
N VAL A 73 2.17 -6.88 -7.34
CA VAL A 73 1.35 -6.35 -8.40
C VAL A 73 0.38 -7.43 -8.87
N VAL A 74 -0.90 -7.12 -8.86
CA VAL A 74 -1.87 -8.05 -9.39
C VAL A 74 -2.43 -7.55 -10.71
N ASP A 75 -2.23 -6.29 -11.04
CA ASP A 75 -2.79 -5.76 -12.26
C ASP A 75 -2.14 -4.43 -12.55
N SER A 76 -1.73 -4.23 -13.80
CA SER A 76 -1.17 -2.97 -14.22
C SER A 76 -2.15 -2.25 -15.10
N GLU A 77 -3.35 -2.15 -14.67
CA GLU A 77 -4.41 -1.71 -15.53
C GLU A 77 -4.28 -0.29 -15.99
N PHE A 78 -3.46 0.48 -15.36
CA PHE A 78 -3.34 1.85 -15.80
C PHE A 78 -2.17 2.04 -16.72
N GLY A 79 -1.48 1.01 -17.03
CA GLY A 79 -0.40 1.10 -17.92
C GLY A 79 -0.76 0.88 -19.30
N PHE A 80 -1.93 0.55 -19.68
CA PHE A 80 -2.14 0.28 -20.91
C PHE A 80 -3.30 0.17 -21.35
N ASP A 81 -3.60 0.22 -22.07
CA ASP A 81 -4.66 0.27 -22.49
C ASP A 81 -4.95 -0.32 -23.28
#